data_cce7122ce0565d81278acba6b50d8cd9
#
_entry.id   cce7122ce0565d81278acba6b50d8cd9
#
_cell.length_a   1.000
_cell.length_b   1.000
_cell.length_c   1.000
_cell.angle_alpha   90.00
_cell.angle_beta   90.00
_cell.angle_gamma   90.00
#
_symmetry.space_group_name_H-M   'P 1'
#
loop_
_entity.id
_entity.type
_entity.pdbx_description
1 polymer ?
#
loop_
_entity_poly.entity_id
_entity_poly.type
_entity_poly.pdbx_seq_one_letter_code
_entity_poly.pdbx_strand_id
1 'polypeptide(L)' 'MTLTTKFKKELSTLQDAVNNDIFLDIKHPKLYKKICRYYQNDVQLTGEDPEADYHQIIECLRRDLVEVN' A
#
# COMPACT_ATOMS: atom_id res chain seq x y z
N MET A 1 0.21 -6.68 14.55
CA MET A 1 -0.35 -7.45 13.41
C MET A 1 0.39 -7.06 12.15
N THR A 2 0.90 -8.03 11.44
CA THR A 2 1.67 -7.77 10.23
C THR A 2 0.77 -7.51 9.02
N LEU A 3 1.35 -6.89 8.00
CA LEU A 3 0.65 -6.66 6.73
C LEU A 3 0.09 -7.96 6.16
N THR A 4 0.91 -9.01 6.16
CA THR A 4 0.54 -10.30 5.60
C THR A 4 -0.63 -10.95 6.33
N THR A 5 -0.72 -10.75 7.64
CA THR A 5 -1.82 -11.28 8.44
C THR A 5 -3.09 -10.50 8.18
N LYS A 6 -3.00 -9.17 8.20
CA LYS A 6 -4.17 -8.30 8.05
C LYS A 6 -4.76 -8.31 6.65
N PHE A 7 -3.90 -8.39 5.63
CA PHE A 7 -4.31 -8.33 4.22
C PHE A 7 -4.03 -9.63 3.47
N LYS A 8 -4.23 -10.74 4.14
CA LYS A 8 -3.92 -12.06 3.59
C LYS A 8 -4.62 -12.32 2.25
N LYS A 9 -5.88 -11.92 2.12
CA LYS A 9 -6.66 -12.13 0.90
C LYS A 9 -6.24 -11.20 -0.23
N GLU A 10 -5.68 -10.05 0.11
CA GLU A 10 -5.30 -9.00 -0.84
C GLU A 10 -3.82 -9.02 -1.20
N LEU A 11 -3.05 -9.97 -0.66
CA LEU A 11 -1.59 -10.00 -0.88
C LEU A 11 -1.21 -10.06 -2.35
N SER A 12 -1.92 -10.87 -3.13
CA SER A 12 -1.63 -10.98 -4.56
C SER A 12 -1.80 -9.65 -5.28
N THR A 13 -2.89 -8.94 -4.96
CA THR A 13 -3.17 -7.62 -5.54
C THR A 13 -2.10 -6.61 -5.12
N LEU A 14 -1.70 -6.64 -3.84
CA LEU A 14 -0.67 -5.73 -3.35
C LEU A 14 0.69 -6.00 -4.00
N GLN A 15 1.04 -7.26 -4.20
CA GLN A 15 2.27 -7.62 -4.87
C GLN A 15 2.26 -7.18 -6.33
N ASP A 16 1.12 -7.32 -7.01
CA ASP A 16 0.98 -6.85 -8.38
C ASP A 16 1.16 -5.33 -8.47
N ALA A 17 0.61 -4.60 -7.50
CA ALA A 17 0.75 -3.15 -7.46
C ALA A 17 2.21 -2.73 -7.32
N VAL A 18 2.98 -3.47 -6.53
CA VAL A 18 4.39 -3.16 -6.29
C VAL A 18 5.27 -3.61 -7.46
N ASN A 19 5.01 -4.80 -8.00
CA ASN A 19 5.89 -5.41 -8.99
C ASN A 19 5.59 -4.99 -10.42
N ASN A 20 4.32 -4.71 -10.74
CA ASN A 20 3.88 -4.43 -12.11
C ASN A 20 3.40 -2.99 -12.30
N ASP A 21 3.67 -2.12 -11.34
CA ASP A 21 3.29 -0.69 -11.37
C ASP A 21 1.80 -0.47 -11.61
N ILE A 22 0.97 -1.33 -11.05
CA ILE A 22 -0.48 -1.13 -11.06
C ILE A 22 -0.81 0.01 -10.10
N PHE A 23 -1.61 0.96 -10.57
CA PHE A 23 -2.02 2.10 -9.76
C PHE A 23 -3.12 1.68 -8.80
N LEU A 24 -2.72 1.32 -7.59
CA LEU A 24 -3.61 0.78 -6.56
C LEU A 24 -4.74 1.75 -6.20
N ASP A 25 -4.43 3.04 -6.15
CA ASP A 25 -5.39 4.09 -5.81
C ASP A 25 -6.49 4.23 -6.87
N ILE A 26 -6.16 3.94 -8.12
CA ILE A 26 -7.11 4.05 -9.24
C ILE A 26 -7.86 2.74 -9.44
N LYS A 27 -7.12 1.62 -9.45
CA LYS A 27 -7.70 0.31 -9.76
C LYS A 27 -8.44 -0.32 -8.58
N HIS A 28 -7.95 -0.08 -7.37
CA HIS A 28 -8.52 -0.67 -6.15
C HIS A 28 -8.66 0.39 -5.07
N PRO A 29 -9.52 1.39 -5.25
CA PRO A 29 -9.61 2.53 -4.32
C PRO A 29 -9.99 2.14 -2.91
N LYS A 30 -10.85 1.14 -2.74
CA LYS A 30 -11.24 0.69 -1.39
C LYS A 30 -10.08 0.04 -0.66
N LEU A 31 -9.32 -0.79 -1.37
CA LEU A 31 -8.15 -1.43 -0.80
C LEU A 31 -7.08 -0.39 -0.47
N TYR A 32 -6.89 0.58 -1.35
CA TYR A 32 -5.94 1.66 -1.12
C TYR A 32 -6.25 2.42 0.17
N LYS A 33 -7.53 2.73 0.41
CA LYS A 33 -7.95 3.41 1.66
C LYS A 33 -7.60 2.58 2.89
N LYS A 34 -7.78 1.27 2.83
CA LYS A 34 -7.43 0.38 3.94
C LYS A 34 -5.92 0.39 4.19
N ILE A 35 -5.12 0.39 3.13
CA ILE A 35 -3.67 0.44 3.23
C ILE A 35 -3.21 1.78 3.81
N CYS A 36 -3.83 2.88 3.39
CA CYS A 36 -3.53 4.20 3.95
C CYS A 36 -3.77 4.23 5.46
N ARG A 37 -4.88 3.65 5.91
CA ARG A 37 -5.17 3.55 7.35
C ARG A 37 -4.16 2.69 8.07
N TYR A 38 -3.72 1.62 7.43
CA TYR A 38 -2.73 0.72 8.02
C TYR A 38 -1.40 1.46 8.27
N TYR A 39 -1.00 2.32 7.34
CA TYR A 39 0.26 3.05 7.42
C TYR A 39 0.13 4.48 7.96
N GLN A 40 -1.04 4.86 8.47
CA GLN A 40 -1.29 6.25 8.88
C GLN A 40 -0.31 6.79 9.91
N ASN A 41 0.28 5.91 10.72
CA ASN A 41 1.25 6.30 11.74
C ASN A 41 2.69 6.26 11.23
N ASP A 42 2.91 5.68 10.07
CA ASP A 42 4.25 5.52 9.48
C ASP A 42 4.58 6.61 8.46
N VAL A 43 3.54 7.24 7.89
CA VAL A 43 3.71 8.26 6.86
C VAL A 43 2.80 9.44 7.16
N GLN A 44 3.18 10.62 6.65
CA GLN A 44 2.35 11.80 6.73
C GLN A 44 1.68 12.04 5.38
N LEU A 45 0.40 11.73 5.31
CA LEU A 45 -0.39 11.94 4.12
C LEU A 45 -1.07 13.31 4.23
N THR A 46 -0.61 14.26 3.44
CA THR A 46 -1.11 15.63 3.50
C THR A 46 -2.38 15.86 2.70
N GLY A 47 -2.61 15.03 1.69
CA GLY A 47 -3.72 15.21 0.76
C GLY A 47 -3.50 16.31 -0.26
N GLU A 48 -2.40 17.06 -0.15
CA GLU A 48 -2.09 18.14 -1.08
C GLU A 48 -1.51 17.64 -2.40
N ASP A 49 -0.74 16.53 -2.32
CA ASP A 49 -0.13 15.92 -3.49
C ASP A 49 -0.42 14.42 -3.45
N PRO A 50 -1.49 13.97 -4.12
CA PRO A 50 -1.86 12.55 -4.13
C PRO A 50 -0.76 11.63 -4.66
N GLU A 51 0.04 12.12 -5.60
CA GLU A 51 1.12 11.33 -6.16
C GLU A 51 2.23 11.10 -5.13
N ALA A 52 2.60 12.12 -4.38
CA ALA A 52 3.60 11.98 -3.32
C ALA A 52 3.09 11.07 -2.22
N ASP A 53 1.83 11.20 -1.83
CA ASP A 53 1.21 10.33 -0.83
C ASP A 53 1.22 8.88 -1.30
N TYR A 54 0.88 8.65 -2.56
CA TYR A 54 0.89 7.31 -3.16
C TYR A 54 2.29 6.70 -3.13
N HIS A 55 3.31 7.49 -3.44
CA HIS A 55 4.71 7.01 -3.39
C HIS A 55 5.11 6.55 -1.99
N GLN A 56 4.72 7.30 -0.97
CA GLN A 56 5.01 6.92 0.42
C GLN A 56 4.35 5.57 0.76
N ILE A 57 3.10 5.38 0.37
CA ILE A 57 2.37 4.14 0.62
C ILE A 57 3.01 2.97 -0.12
N ILE A 58 3.37 3.14 -1.39
CA ILE A 58 3.99 2.08 -2.19
C ILE A 58 5.35 1.69 -1.62
N GLU A 59 6.14 2.65 -1.14
CA GLU A 59 7.42 2.35 -0.52
C GLU A 59 7.25 1.50 0.75
N CYS A 60 6.25 1.81 1.56
CA CYS A 60 5.93 1.01 2.74
C CYS A 60 5.52 -0.42 2.36
N LEU A 61 4.69 -0.56 1.33
CA LEU A 61 4.28 -1.87 0.81
C LEU A 61 5.46 -2.66 0.31
N ARG A 62 6.34 -2.02 -0.45
CA ARG A 62 7.54 -2.66 -0.99
C ARG A 62 8.41 -3.23 0.12
N ARG A 63 8.65 -2.42 1.15
CA ARG A 63 9.43 -2.83 2.32
C ARG A 63 8.82 -4.07 2.99
N ASP A 64 7.52 -4.00 3.26
CA ASP A 64 6.85 -5.06 4.03
C ASP A 64 6.68 -6.34 3.21
N LEU A 65 6.43 -6.23 1.91
CA LEU A 65 6.28 -7.39 1.04
C LEU A 65 7.62 -8.08 0.78
N VAL A 66 8.71 -7.34 0.74
CA VAL A 66 10.04 -7.93 0.60
C VAL A 66 10.41 -8.75 1.83
N GLU A 67 10.04 -8.29 3.02
CA GLU A 67 10.31 -9.03 4.26
C GLU A 67 9.57 -10.37 4.32
N VAL A 68 8.49 -10.53 3.57
CA VAL A 68 7.67 -11.75 3.54
C VAL A 68 8.28 -12.81 2.62
N ASN A 69 9.02 -12.37 1.64
CA ASN A 69 9.67 -13.26 0.68
C ASN A 69 11.05 -13.68 1.20
#